data_2a79c53eee747b4ee1de6189c48b6889
#
_entry.id   2a79c53eee747b4ee1de6189c48b6889
#
_cell.length_a   1.000
_cell.length_b   1.000
_cell.length_c   1.000
_cell.angle_alpha   90.00
_cell.angle_beta   90.00
_cell.angle_gamma   90.00
#
_symmetry.space_group_name_H-M   'P 1'
#
loop_
_entity.id
_entity.type
_entity.pdbx_description
1 polymer ?
#
loop_
_entity_poly.entity_id
_entity_poly.type
_entity_poly.pdbx_seq_one_letter_code
_entity_poly.pdbx_strand_id
1 'polypeptide(L)'
;FDAEIRRAIDCKDYREAIRLLYLQTLKLLSDDGRIDWQLYKTPTEYIYEVKQEMLRTPFRNLTHGFLRVRYGNFPASESLFEELAALQTQIRKGGDV
;
A
#
# COMPACT_ATOMS: atom_id res chain seq x y z
N PHE A 1 -3.76 -4.50 -11.65
CA PHE A 1 -3.56 -4.90 -10.24
C PHE A 1 -4.77 -5.61 -9.62
N ASP A 2 -5.98 -5.15 -9.92
CA ASP A 2 -7.18 -5.72 -9.26
C ASP A 2 -7.33 -7.21 -9.55
N ALA A 3 -7.12 -7.64 -10.79
CA ALA A 3 -7.25 -9.05 -11.17
C ALA A 3 -6.18 -9.90 -10.49
N GLU A 4 -4.96 -9.38 -10.40
CA GLU A 4 -3.85 -10.11 -9.78
C GLU A 4 -4.04 -10.21 -8.28
N ILE A 5 -4.54 -9.14 -7.64
CA ILE A 5 -4.84 -9.16 -6.21
C ILE A 5 -5.93 -10.18 -5.93
N ARG A 6 -6.99 -10.21 -6.74
CA ARG A 6 -8.06 -11.18 -6.57
C ARG A 6 -7.56 -12.62 -6.71
N ARG A 7 -6.69 -12.86 -7.69
CA ARG A 7 -6.09 -14.19 -7.86
C ARG A 7 -5.27 -14.61 -6.65
N ALA A 8 -4.49 -13.68 -6.11
CA ALA A 8 -3.69 -13.96 -4.91
C ALA A 8 -4.59 -14.30 -3.72
N ILE A 9 -5.69 -13.57 -3.55
CA ILE A 9 -6.65 -13.83 -2.48
C ILE A 9 -7.30 -15.20 -2.67
N ASP A 10 -7.71 -15.55 -3.89
CA ASP A 10 -8.33 -16.83 -4.19
C ASP A 10 -7.39 -17.99 -3.89
N CYS A 11 -6.08 -17.79 -4.07
CA CYS A 11 -5.06 -18.79 -3.73
C CYS A 11 -4.61 -18.70 -2.27
N LYS A 12 -5.20 -17.80 -1.49
CA LYS A 12 -4.82 -17.54 -0.10
C LYS A 12 -3.36 -17.13 0.03
N ASP A 13 -2.82 -16.52 -1.01
CA ASP A 13 -1.45 -15.97 -1.01
C ASP A 13 -1.51 -14.51 -0.59
N TYR A 14 -1.71 -14.29 0.71
CA TYR A 14 -1.88 -12.94 1.24
C TYR A 14 -0.60 -12.12 1.22
N ARG A 15 0.57 -12.78 1.23
CA ARG A 15 1.84 -12.08 1.08
C ARG A 15 1.92 -11.39 -0.28
N GLU A 16 1.55 -12.12 -1.34
CA GLU A 16 1.52 -11.56 -2.69
C GLU A 16 0.43 -10.51 -2.83
N ALA A 17 -0.74 -10.75 -2.23
CA ALA A 17 -1.84 -9.79 -2.27
C ALA A 17 -1.43 -8.46 -1.62
N ILE A 18 -0.72 -8.51 -0.50
CA ILE A 18 -0.24 -7.32 0.20
C ILE A 18 0.81 -6.58 -0.64
N ARG A 19 1.72 -7.32 -1.26
CA ARG A 19 2.73 -6.72 -2.14
C ARG A 19 2.06 -5.96 -3.29
N LEU A 20 1.11 -6.60 -3.94
CA LEU A 20 0.37 -5.99 -5.05
C LEU A 20 -0.45 -4.78 -4.59
N LEU A 21 -1.07 -4.88 -3.43
CA LEU A 21 -1.83 -3.77 -2.85
C LEU A 21 -0.94 -2.55 -2.62
N TYR A 22 0.26 -2.78 -2.11
CA TYR A 22 1.22 -1.69 -1.88
C TYR A 22 1.63 -1.05 -3.22
N LEU A 23 1.96 -1.86 -4.23
CA LEU A 23 2.33 -1.35 -5.54
C LEU A 23 1.19 -0.56 -6.18
N GLN A 24 -0.03 -1.05 -6.05
CA GLN A 24 -1.21 -0.34 -6.55
C GLN A 24 -1.37 1.02 -5.86
N THR A 25 -1.10 1.07 -4.56
CA THR A 25 -1.18 2.32 -3.81
C THR A 25 -0.12 3.32 -4.29
N LEU A 26 1.10 2.85 -4.57
CA LEU A 26 2.13 3.71 -5.14
C LEU A 26 1.69 4.27 -6.49
N LYS A 27 1.08 3.43 -7.33
CA LYS A 27 0.60 3.89 -8.62
C LYS A 27 -0.48 4.95 -8.48
N LEU A 28 -1.41 4.77 -7.56
CA LEU A 28 -2.45 5.76 -7.29
C LEU A 28 -1.86 7.11 -6.89
N LEU A 29 -0.90 7.09 -5.96
CA LEU A 29 -0.27 8.31 -5.50
C LEU A 29 0.58 8.97 -6.59
N SER A 30 1.25 8.16 -7.39
CA SER A 30 2.04 8.65 -8.51
C SER A 30 1.15 9.30 -9.57
N ASP A 31 0.04 8.65 -9.93
CA ASP A 31 -0.89 9.18 -10.92
C ASP A 31 -1.51 10.50 -10.47
N ASP A 32 -1.71 10.66 -9.16
CA ASP A 32 -2.24 11.90 -8.58
C ASP A 32 -1.16 12.97 -8.36
N GLY A 33 0.08 12.67 -8.72
CA GLY A 33 1.19 13.63 -8.57
C GLY A 33 1.63 13.84 -7.12
N ARG A 34 1.28 12.93 -6.22
CA ARG A 34 1.60 13.07 -4.80
C ARG A 34 2.94 12.49 -4.42
N ILE A 35 3.47 11.58 -5.24
CA ILE A 35 4.84 11.07 -5.11
C ILE A 35 5.49 11.08 -6.48
N ASP A 36 6.83 11.13 -6.48
CA ASP A 36 7.65 11.01 -7.68
C ASP A 36 8.25 9.62 -7.69
N TRP A 37 7.63 8.70 -8.43
CA TRP A 37 8.07 7.31 -8.46
C TRP A 37 9.41 7.19 -9.17
N GLN A 38 10.41 6.62 -8.47
CA GLN A 38 11.73 6.36 -9.01
C GLN A 38 12.23 5.00 -8.52
N LEU A 39 12.92 4.27 -9.37
CA LEU A 39 13.40 2.93 -9.04
C LEU A 39 14.32 2.89 -7.82
N TYR A 40 15.07 3.96 -7.58
CA TYR A 40 16.06 3.99 -6.51
C TYR A 40 15.48 4.36 -5.15
N LYS A 41 14.24 4.79 -5.09
CA LYS A 41 13.64 5.25 -3.83
C LYS A 41 13.15 4.08 -2.98
N THR A 42 13.26 4.23 -1.67
CA THR A 42 12.78 3.27 -0.70
C THR A 42 11.32 3.58 -0.31
N PRO A 43 10.58 2.60 0.23
CA PRO A 43 9.22 2.87 0.71
C PRO A 43 9.14 4.01 1.71
N THR A 44 10.12 4.14 2.61
CA THR A 44 10.13 5.20 3.60
C THR A 44 10.23 6.58 2.97
N GLU A 45 11.01 6.72 1.89
CA GLU A 45 11.14 8.00 1.19
C GLU A 45 9.80 8.46 0.63
N TYR A 46 8.99 7.56 0.10
CA TYR A 46 7.68 7.91 -0.45
C TYR A 46 6.74 8.48 0.61
N ILE A 47 6.83 7.99 1.84
CA ILE A 47 5.98 8.50 2.93
C ILE A 47 6.15 10.01 3.07
N TYR A 48 7.39 10.48 3.04
CA TYR A 48 7.70 11.89 3.24
C TYR A 48 7.36 12.77 2.03
N GLU A 49 7.16 12.17 0.86
CA GLU A 49 6.73 12.93 -0.32
C GLU A 49 5.26 13.30 -0.27
N VAL A 50 4.45 12.55 0.46
CA VAL A 50 3.02 12.84 0.61
C VAL A 50 2.86 14.00 1.59
N LYS A 51 2.51 15.18 1.08
CA LYS A 51 2.50 16.41 1.89
C LYS A 51 1.26 16.54 2.77
N GLN A 52 0.13 16.03 2.33
CA GLN A 52 -1.10 16.11 3.10
C GLN A 52 -1.11 15.05 4.19
N GLU A 53 -1.23 15.50 5.45
CA GLU A 53 -1.20 14.58 6.58
C GLU A 53 -2.35 13.57 6.54
N MET A 54 -3.52 13.99 6.06
CA MET A 54 -4.69 13.14 5.93
C MET A 54 -4.41 11.91 5.05
N LEU A 55 -3.57 12.06 4.03
CA LEU A 55 -3.17 10.96 3.15
C LEU A 55 -1.92 10.26 3.67
N ARG A 56 -1.00 11.02 4.26
CA ARG A 56 0.28 10.47 4.71
C ARG A 56 0.11 9.47 5.85
N THR A 57 -0.79 9.74 6.80
CA THR A 57 -0.97 8.84 7.94
C THR A 57 -1.43 7.45 7.54
N PRO A 58 -2.51 7.29 6.75
CA PRO A 58 -2.88 5.95 6.29
C PRO A 58 -1.83 5.33 5.37
N PHE A 59 -1.15 6.13 4.55
CA PHE A 59 -0.11 5.62 3.68
C PHE A 59 1.09 5.11 4.49
N ARG A 60 1.50 5.83 5.53
CA ARG A 60 2.57 5.39 6.42
C ARG A 60 2.21 4.07 7.08
N ASN A 61 0.99 3.95 7.58
CA ASN A 61 0.55 2.72 8.25
C ASN A 61 0.50 1.53 7.28
N LEU A 62 0.03 1.77 6.05
CA LEU A 62 0.02 0.75 5.01
C LEU A 62 1.44 0.32 4.66
N THR A 63 2.34 1.28 4.51
CA THR A 63 3.76 1.01 4.20
C THR A 63 4.39 0.15 5.30
N HIS A 64 4.15 0.51 6.58
CA HIS A 64 4.71 -0.25 7.71
C HIS A 64 4.19 -1.69 7.72
N GLY A 65 2.89 -1.89 7.43
CA GLY A 65 2.33 -3.23 7.34
C GLY A 65 2.97 -4.06 6.23
N PHE A 66 3.18 -3.45 5.07
CA PHE A 66 3.86 -4.09 3.96
C PHE A 66 5.30 -4.48 4.32
N LEU A 67 6.04 -3.57 4.95
CA LEU A 67 7.44 -3.82 5.31
C LEU A 67 7.59 -4.93 6.37
N ARG A 68 6.65 -5.01 7.31
CA ARG A 68 6.66 -6.08 8.31
C ARG A 68 6.53 -7.46 7.67
N VAL A 69 5.65 -7.57 6.68
CA VAL A 69 5.45 -8.83 5.97
C VAL A 69 6.68 -9.16 5.12
N ARG A 70 7.22 -8.15 4.42
CA ARG A 70 8.31 -8.39 3.48
C ARG A 70 9.64 -8.66 4.17
N TYR A 71 9.96 -7.92 5.23
CA TYR A 71 11.29 -7.98 5.86
C TYR A 71 11.26 -8.41 7.32
N GLY A 72 10.12 -8.33 7.98
CA GLY A 72 10.03 -8.54 9.43
C GLY A 72 9.53 -9.92 9.85
N ASN A 73 9.33 -10.84 8.91
CA ASN A 73 8.78 -12.18 9.17
C ASN A 73 7.40 -12.14 9.82
N PHE A 74 6.69 -11.03 9.71
CA PHE A 74 5.32 -10.95 10.21
C PHE A 74 4.42 -11.76 9.28
N PRO A 75 3.57 -12.66 9.81
CA PRO A 75 2.75 -13.51 8.95
C PRO A 75 1.73 -12.69 8.17
N ALA A 76 1.65 -12.98 6.87
CA ALA A 76 0.61 -12.40 6.02
C ALA A 76 -0.67 -13.19 6.23
N SER A 77 -1.76 -12.50 6.57
CA SER A 77 -3.05 -13.10 6.84
C SER A 77 -4.16 -12.35 6.11
N GLU A 78 -5.31 -12.99 5.98
CA GLU A 78 -6.50 -12.34 5.41
C GLU A 78 -6.85 -11.09 6.22
N SER A 79 -6.80 -11.20 7.55
CA SER A 79 -7.10 -10.09 8.45
C SER A 79 -6.17 -8.91 8.21
N LEU A 80 -4.87 -9.16 8.08
CA LEU A 80 -3.91 -8.10 7.80
C LEU A 80 -4.16 -7.47 6.43
N PHE A 81 -4.43 -8.30 5.41
CA PHE A 81 -4.72 -7.77 4.08
C PHE A 81 -5.95 -6.85 4.12
N GLU A 82 -7.01 -7.27 4.80
CA GLU A 82 -8.23 -6.45 4.91
C GLU A 82 -7.96 -5.13 5.63
N GLU A 83 -7.13 -5.15 6.67
CA GLU A 83 -6.73 -3.94 7.38
C GLU A 83 -5.99 -2.98 6.47
N LEU A 84 -5.02 -3.49 5.70
CA LEU A 84 -4.26 -2.65 4.78
C LEU A 84 -5.11 -2.16 3.60
N ALA A 85 -6.04 -2.97 3.12
CA ALA A 85 -6.97 -2.57 2.07
C ALA A 85 -7.88 -1.43 2.55
N ALA A 86 -8.29 -1.45 3.82
CA ALA A 86 -9.06 -0.36 4.41
C ALA A 86 -8.26 0.94 4.43
N LEU A 87 -6.96 0.86 4.71
CA LEU A 87 -6.09 2.03 4.65
C LEU A 87 -5.98 2.59 3.23
N GLN A 88 -5.88 1.73 2.23
CA GLN A 88 -5.88 2.18 0.85
C GLN A 88 -7.19 2.89 0.50
N THR A 89 -8.31 2.40 0.99
CA THR A 89 -9.61 3.05 0.77
C THR A 89 -9.62 4.46 1.35
N GLN A 90 -9.04 4.66 2.53
CA GLN A 90 -8.91 6.00 3.12
C GLN A 90 -8.08 6.92 2.24
N ILE A 91 -6.99 6.40 1.67
CA ILE A 91 -6.12 7.15 0.76
C ILE A 91 -6.92 7.58 -0.48
N ARG A 92 -7.69 6.66 -1.07
CA ARG A 92 -8.51 6.97 -2.25
C ARG A 92 -9.53 8.07 -1.95
N LYS A 93 -10.21 7.98 -0.81
CA LYS A 93 -11.22 8.98 -0.40
C LYS A 93 -10.58 10.33 -0.14
N GLY A 94 -9.43 10.36 0.51
CA GLY A 94 -8.71 11.60 0.78
C GLY A 94 -8.23 12.29 -0.49
N GLY A 95 -7.93 11.52 -1.54
CA GLY A 95 -7.50 12.06 -2.82
C GLY A 95 -8.62 12.67 -3.65
N ASP A 96 -9.86 12.33 -3.33
CA ASP A 96 -11.05 12.80 -4.06
C ASP A 96 -11.59 14.13 -3.53
N VAL A 97 -11.01 14.68 -2.48
CA VAL A 97 -11.46 15.93 -1.85
C VAL A 97 -10.77 17.14 -2.44
#